data_fdf86eb3eb1737a2122417dda8d7739c
#
_entry.id   fdf86eb3eb1737a2122417dda8d7739c
#
_cell.length_a   1.000
_cell.length_b   1.000
_cell.length_c   1.000
_cell.angle_alpha   90.00
_cell.angle_beta   90.00
_cell.angle_gamma   90.00
#
_symmetry.space_group_name_H-M   'P 1'
#
loop_
_entity.id
_entity.type
_entity.pdbx_description
1 polymer ?
#
loop_
_entity_poly.entity_id
_entity_poly.type
_entity_poly.pdbx_seq_one_letter_code
_entity_poly.pdbx_strand_id
1 'polypeptide(L)'
;MPKRHHHTESRLNNLSVNADPEHPVYREATTEIQKRLRYMVDKHSQVFVGHLEFRFPPEMETQNNNRHISNAIRKCRMKLKREGIDAQLVWAREQRNSDQPHYHCYPICDGNKVQHVQRVAGFFNEIWSREIDASPESNYVRYCPPQEQADSNTGIRIRRHGSDAETQLHNASHWMSYAAKVNEKEKTPEGCRMFGFTQIPKA
;
A
#
# COMPACT_ATOMS: atom_id res chain seq x y z
N MET A 1 -20.71 -1.91 -12.83
CA MET A 1 -19.69 -2.19 -11.79
C MET A 1 -20.41 -2.65 -10.53
N PRO A 2 -19.86 -3.55 -9.71
CA PRO A 2 -20.48 -3.91 -8.45
C PRO A 2 -20.60 -2.66 -7.57
N LYS A 3 -21.72 -2.54 -6.86
CA LYS A 3 -22.00 -1.43 -5.96
C LYS A 3 -20.96 -1.43 -4.84
N ARG A 4 -20.19 -0.36 -4.69
CA ARG A 4 -19.18 -0.22 -3.64
C ARG A 4 -19.85 0.37 -2.41
N HIS A 5 -19.61 -0.22 -1.25
CA HIS A 5 -20.18 0.24 0.00
C HIS A 5 -19.18 1.11 0.75
N HIS A 6 -19.66 2.24 1.25
CA HIS A 6 -18.89 3.09 2.13
C HIS A 6 -19.00 2.56 3.57
N HIS A 7 -17.92 2.71 4.32
CA HIS A 7 -17.83 2.34 5.73
C HIS A 7 -17.33 3.56 6.50
N THR A 8 -18.00 3.91 7.57
CA THR A 8 -17.81 5.16 8.34
C THR A 8 -17.39 4.91 9.79
N GLU A 9 -17.36 3.65 10.21
CA GLU A 9 -16.99 3.31 11.59
C GLU A 9 -15.48 3.10 11.71
N SER A 10 -14.94 3.39 12.89
CA SER A 10 -13.50 3.22 13.20
C SER A 10 -13.05 1.77 13.30
N ARG A 11 -13.95 0.79 13.12
CA ARG A 11 -13.67 -0.66 13.14
C ARG A 11 -14.39 -1.39 12.01
N LEU A 12 -13.67 -2.33 11.38
CA LEU A 12 -14.20 -3.27 10.39
C LEU A 12 -13.52 -4.63 10.60
N ASN A 13 -14.27 -5.74 10.58
CA ASN A 13 -13.76 -7.10 10.77
C ASN A 13 -12.86 -7.23 12.03
N ASN A 14 -13.25 -6.59 13.11
CA ASN A 14 -12.53 -6.52 14.39
C ASN A 14 -11.14 -5.85 14.33
N LEU A 15 -10.83 -5.05 13.29
CA LEU A 15 -9.61 -4.27 13.20
C LEU A 15 -9.91 -2.77 13.10
N SER A 16 -8.99 -1.96 13.60
CA SER A 16 -9.08 -0.50 13.50
C SER A 16 -8.99 -0.03 12.05
N VAL A 17 -9.79 0.98 11.72
CA VAL A 17 -9.89 1.58 10.39
C VAL A 17 -9.83 3.10 10.52
N ASN A 18 -9.12 3.76 9.62
CA ASN A 18 -9.07 5.21 9.52
C ASN A 18 -10.33 5.72 8.79
N ALA A 19 -11.48 5.61 9.44
CA ALA A 19 -12.76 6.04 8.91
C ALA A 19 -13.60 6.76 9.97
N ASP A 20 -14.37 7.72 9.51
CA ASP A 20 -15.39 8.46 10.24
C ASP A 20 -16.48 8.91 9.24
N PRO A 21 -17.60 9.51 9.70
CA PRO A 21 -18.68 9.95 8.81
C PRO A 21 -18.27 10.95 7.72
N GLU A 22 -17.25 11.79 7.99
CA GLU A 22 -16.74 12.79 7.03
C GLU A 22 -15.70 12.20 6.08
N HIS A 23 -15.02 11.14 6.50
CA HIS A 23 -13.94 10.49 5.77
C HIS A 23 -14.18 8.98 5.64
N PRO A 24 -15.21 8.56 4.89
CA PRO A 24 -15.52 7.14 4.71
C PRO A 24 -14.45 6.42 3.90
N VAL A 25 -14.39 5.11 4.09
CA VAL A 25 -13.54 4.21 3.28
C VAL A 25 -14.39 3.25 2.45
N TYR A 26 -13.83 2.74 1.35
CA TYR A 26 -14.43 1.64 0.60
C TYR A 26 -14.32 0.34 1.39
N ARG A 27 -15.45 -0.22 1.83
CA ARG A 27 -15.54 -1.43 2.65
C ARG A 27 -14.83 -2.63 2.03
N GLU A 28 -15.06 -2.88 0.74
CA GLU A 28 -14.48 -4.00 0.01
C GLU A 28 -12.95 -3.88 -0.07
N ALA A 29 -12.43 -2.68 -0.36
CA ALA A 29 -11.00 -2.44 -0.42
C ALA A 29 -10.34 -2.64 0.95
N THR A 30 -10.95 -2.10 2.01
CA THR A 30 -10.48 -2.27 3.40
C THR A 30 -10.46 -3.74 3.79
N THR A 31 -11.50 -4.50 3.46
CA THR A 31 -11.57 -5.94 3.71
C THR A 31 -10.44 -6.69 3.00
N GLU A 32 -10.14 -6.35 1.74
CA GLU A 32 -9.05 -6.96 0.98
C GLU A 32 -7.65 -6.60 1.53
N ILE A 33 -7.48 -5.39 2.08
CA ILE A 33 -6.28 -4.97 2.81
C ILE A 33 -6.10 -5.86 4.05
N GLN A 34 -7.14 -5.96 4.89
CA GLN A 34 -7.11 -6.73 6.14
C GLN A 34 -6.88 -8.22 5.91
N LYS A 35 -7.44 -8.81 4.85
CA LYS A 35 -7.18 -10.21 4.46
C LYS A 35 -5.70 -10.47 4.20
N ARG A 36 -5.02 -9.56 3.49
CA ARG A 36 -3.58 -9.71 3.20
C ARG A 36 -2.72 -9.51 4.42
N LEU A 37 -3.09 -8.56 5.26
CA LEU A 37 -2.40 -8.33 6.52
C LEU A 37 -2.48 -9.57 7.42
N ARG A 38 -3.69 -10.12 7.63
CA ARG A 38 -3.88 -11.36 8.41
C ARG A 38 -3.14 -12.54 7.78
N TYR A 39 -3.27 -12.77 6.48
CA TYR A 39 -2.55 -13.82 5.78
C TYR A 39 -1.04 -13.79 6.07
N MET A 40 -0.42 -12.62 6.02
CA MET A 40 1.01 -12.47 6.29
C MET A 40 1.34 -12.71 7.78
N VAL A 41 0.51 -12.21 8.70
CA VAL A 41 0.70 -12.43 10.15
C VAL A 41 0.52 -13.90 10.53
N ASP A 42 -0.43 -14.60 9.91
CA ASP A 42 -0.64 -16.04 10.14
C ASP A 42 0.53 -16.88 9.60
N LYS A 43 1.14 -16.43 8.50
CA LYS A 43 2.21 -17.14 7.82
C LYS A 43 3.59 -16.94 8.46
N HIS A 44 3.90 -15.74 8.92
CA HIS A 44 5.22 -15.34 9.40
C HIS A 44 5.22 -15.00 10.89
N SER A 45 6.33 -15.32 11.60
CA SER A 45 6.53 -14.92 12.99
C SER A 45 6.67 -13.42 13.17
N GLN A 46 7.16 -12.74 12.13
CA GLN A 46 7.25 -11.28 12.06
C GLN A 46 6.77 -10.78 10.71
N VAL A 47 6.06 -9.66 10.71
CA VAL A 47 5.62 -8.96 9.51
C VAL A 47 6.07 -7.51 9.58
N PHE A 48 6.52 -6.98 8.46
CA PHE A 48 6.86 -5.59 8.28
C PHE A 48 5.90 -4.97 7.26
N VAL A 49 5.28 -3.85 7.63
CA VAL A 49 4.41 -3.06 6.75
C VAL A 49 5.08 -1.72 6.47
N GLY A 50 5.31 -1.41 5.20
CA GLY A 50 5.76 -0.11 4.74
C GLY A 50 4.67 0.66 4.01
N HIS A 51 4.90 1.94 3.75
CA HIS A 51 4.04 2.76 2.89
C HIS A 51 4.90 3.57 1.94
N LEU A 52 4.70 3.39 0.66
CA LEU A 52 5.42 4.05 -0.42
C LEU A 52 4.44 4.80 -1.32
N GLU A 53 4.82 5.99 -1.74
CA GLU A 53 4.09 6.80 -2.70
C GLU A 53 4.87 6.84 -4.02
N PHE A 54 4.20 6.50 -5.12
CA PHE A 54 4.73 6.56 -6.48
C PHE A 54 4.19 7.80 -7.17
N ARG A 55 5.08 8.64 -7.66
CA ARG A 55 4.75 9.87 -8.40
C ARG A 55 5.31 9.83 -9.80
N PHE A 56 4.76 10.65 -10.67
CA PHE A 56 5.31 10.96 -11.99
C PHE A 56 6.12 12.26 -11.97
N PRO A 57 7.05 12.46 -12.91
CA PRO A 57 7.63 13.77 -13.17
C PRO A 57 6.55 14.80 -13.46
N PRO A 58 6.68 16.06 -12.99
CA PRO A 58 5.65 17.08 -13.18
C PRO A 58 5.27 17.32 -14.64
N GLU A 59 6.25 17.23 -15.55
CA GLU A 59 6.10 17.46 -17.00
C GLU A 59 5.60 16.24 -17.78
N MET A 60 5.49 15.07 -17.12
CA MET A 60 5.10 13.85 -17.80
C MET A 60 3.60 13.81 -18.05
N GLU A 61 3.19 13.66 -19.32
CA GLU A 61 1.79 13.38 -19.64
C GLU A 61 1.40 11.97 -19.16
N THR A 62 0.40 11.90 -18.32
CA THR A 62 -0.08 10.63 -17.78
C THR A 62 -1.36 10.17 -18.47
N GLN A 63 -1.40 8.90 -18.85
CA GLN A 63 -2.59 8.30 -19.44
C GLN A 63 -3.63 8.00 -18.36
N ASN A 64 -4.91 8.05 -18.75
CA ASN A 64 -6.04 7.71 -17.89
C ASN A 64 -6.18 6.19 -17.68
N ASN A 65 -5.07 5.54 -17.32
CA ASN A 65 -5.03 4.10 -17.02
C ASN A 65 -4.01 3.77 -15.92
N ASN A 66 -3.89 2.51 -15.57
CA ASN A 66 -2.96 2.01 -14.53
C ASN A 66 -1.84 1.16 -15.13
N ARG A 67 -1.45 1.35 -16.39
CA ARG A 67 -0.44 0.52 -17.06
C ARG A 67 0.90 0.55 -16.31
N HIS A 68 1.41 1.76 -16.02
CA HIS A 68 2.70 1.93 -15.35
C HIS A 68 2.71 1.28 -13.96
N ILE A 69 1.72 1.59 -13.10
CA ILE A 69 1.69 1.00 -11.76
C ILE A 69 1.50 -0.52 -11.80
N SER A 70 0.67 -1.02 -12.70
CA SER A 70 0.45 -2.47 -12.84
C SER A 70 1.74 -3.21 -13.25
N ASN A 71 2.50 -2.66 -14.19
CA ASN A 71 3.79 -3.18 -14.61
C ASN A 71 4.83 -3.10 -13.49
N ALA A 72 4.93 -1.93 -12.83
CA ALA A 72 5.85 -1.73 -11.72
C ALA A 72 5.58 -2.72 -10.58
N ILE A 73 4.33 -2.84 -10.12
CA ILE A 73 3.96 -3.77 -9.04
C ILE A 73 4.28 -5.23 -9.39
N ARG A 74 4.03 -5.64 -10.64
CA ARG A 74 4.41 -6.97 -11.11
C ARG A 74 5.93 -7.19 -11.03
N LYS A 75 6.73 -6.22 -11.50
CA LYS A 75 8.20 -6.26 -11.45
C LYS A 75 8.71 -6.22 -10.01
N CYS A 76 8.13 -5.37 -9.15
CA CYS A 76 8.45 -5.29 -7.72
C CYS A 76 8.22 -6.63 -7.00
N ARG A 77 7.07 -7.27 -7.24
CA ARG A 77 6.78 -8.60 -6.71
C ARG A 77 7.80 -9.64 -7.14
N MET A 78 8.19 -9.62 -8.42
CA MET A 78 9.22 -10.52 -8.95
C MET A 78 10.60 -10.25 -8.31
N LYS A 79 10.96 -8.99 -8.11
CA LYS A 79 12.22 -8.60 -7.43
C LYS A 79 12.23 -9.10 -6.00
N LEU A 80 11.18 -8.84 -5.21
CA LEU A 80 11.06 -9.30 -3.84
C LEU A 80 11.19 -10.83 -3.75
N LYS A 81 10.52 -11.57 -4.65
CA LYS A 81 10.62 -13.03 -4.72
C LYS A 81 12.06 -13.51 -4.99
N ARG A 82 12.79 -12.85 -5.91
CA ARG A 82 14.20 -13.19 -6.21
C ARG A 82 15.12 -12.92 -5.01
N GLU A 83 14.80 -11.91 -4.21
CA GLU A 83 15.51 -11.60 -2.96
C GLU A 83 15.10 -12.52 -1.79
N GLY A 84 14.26 -13.52 -2.01
CA GLY A 84 13.76 -14.42 -0.98
C GLY A 84 12.82 -13.73 0.02
N ILE A 85 12.20 -12.60 -0.37
CA ILE A 85 11.27 -11.83 0.46
C ILE A 85 9.85 -12.20 0.04
N ASP A 86 9.14 -12.90 0.92
CA ASP A 86 7.69 -13.08 0.75
C ASP A 86 6.96 -11.78 1.07
N ALA A 87 6.03 -11.40 0.21
CA ALA A 87 5.31 -10.14 0.35
C ALA A 87 3.94 -10.15 -0.31
N GLN A 88 3.00 -9.46 0.31
CA GLN A 88 1.76 -9.01 -0.30
C GLN A 88 1.86 -7.51 -0.60
N LEU A 89 1.37 -7.09 -1.76
CA LEU A 89 1.37 -5.68 -2.17
C LEU A 89 -0.07 -5.22 -2.34
N VAL A 90 -0.37 -4.09 -1.72
CA VAL A 90 -1.62 -3.35 -1.89
C VAL A 90 -1.27 -2.00 -2.50
N TRP A 91 -2.01 -1.57 -3.51
CA TRP A 91 -1.87 -0.21 -4.02
C TRP A 91 -3.22 0.46 -4.26
N ALA A 92 -3.24 1.77 -4.14
CA ALA A 92 -4.38 2.62 -4.42
C ALA A 92 -3.97 3.77 -5.34
N ARG A 93 -4.81 4.10 -6.34
CA ARG A 93 -4.70 5.30 -7.15
C ARG A 93 -5.35 6.46 -6.41
N GLU A 94 -4.69 7.60 -6.37
CA GLU A 94 -5.21 8.85 -5.83
C GLU A 94 -5.03 9.97 -6.84
N GLN A 95 -6.06 10.82 -6.94
CA GLN A 95 -6.04 11.99 -7.80
C GLN A 95 -7.19 12.92 -7.36
N ARG A 96 -6.93 13.74 -6.33
CA ARG A 96 -7.92 14.70 -5.82
C ARG A 96 -7.65 16.11 -6.35
N ASN A 97 -6.51 16.66 -5.99
CA ASN A 97 -6.14 18.05 -6.31
C ASN A 97 -4.97 18.14 -7.31
N SER A 98 -4.50 17.02 -7.82
CA SER A 98 -3.39 16.95 -8.78
C SER A 98 -3.90 16.65 -10.18
N ASP A 99 -3.24 17.22 -11.19
CA ASP A 99 -3.48 16.90 -12.60
C ASP A 99 -2.97 15.51 -12.95
N GLN A 100 -2.01 14.99 -12.19
CA GLN A 100 -1.46 13.66 -12.35
C GLN A 100 -1.91 12.72 -11.23
N PRO A 101 -2.16 11.43 -11.54
CA PRO A 101 -2.37 10.43 -10.52
C PRO A 101 -1.08 10.16 -9.74
N HIS A 102 -1.21 9.82 -8.47
CA HIS A 102 -0.16 9.18 -7.70
C HIS A 102 -0.68 7.89 -7.07
N TYR A 103 0.22 7.05 -6.60
CA TYR A 103 -0.18 5.74 -6.08
C TYR A 103 0.43 5.50 -4.72
N HIS A 104 -0.41 5.18 -3.76
CA HIS A 104 0.03 4.67 -2.47
C HIS A 104 0.19 3.14 -2.56
N CYS A 105 1.32 2.63 -2.14
CA CYS A 105 1.60 1.19 -2.10
C CYS A 105 2.03 0.77 -0.71
N TYR A 106 1.41 -0.26 -0.19
CA TYR A 106 1.74 -0.87 1.09
C TYR A 106 2.34 -2.26 0.86
N PRO A 107 3.68 -2.39 0.88
CA PRO A 107 4.33 -3.69 0.96
C PRO A 107 4.15 -4.27 2.36
N ILE A 108 3.58 -5.48 2.43
CA ILE A 108 3.43 -6.30 3.64
C ILE A 108 4.42 -7.46 3.48
N CYS A 109 5.56 -7.38 4.13
CA CYS A 109 6.70 -8.28 3.92
C CYS A 109 6.92 -9.23 5.09
N ASP A 110 7.59 -10.36 4.82
CA ASP A 110 8.24 -11.16 5.86
C ASP A 110 9.23 -10.30 6.66
N GLY A 111 8.88 -9.99 7.91
CA GLY A 111 9.65 -9.12 8.81
C GLY A 111 10.97 -9.72 9.26
N ASN A 112 11.20 -11.02 9.05
CA ASN A 112 12.51 -11.65 9.29
C ASN A 112 13.50 -11.29 8.17
N LYS A 113 13.03 -10.86 7.00
CA LYS A 113 13.83 -10.49 5.83
C LYS A 113 13.89 -8.98 5.60
N VAL A 114 12.85 -8.26 6.01
CA VAL A 114 12.75 -6.80 5.84
C VAL A 114 12.53 -6.16 7.21
N GLN A 115 13.46 -5.32 7.61
CA GLN A 115 13.39 -4.60 8.89
C GLN A 115 13.24 -3.08 8.71
N HIS A 116 13.54 -2.57 7.52
CA HIS A 116 13.47 -1.15 7.19
C HIS A 116 12.91 -0.96 5.79
N VAL A 117 12.09 0.06 5.63
CA VAL A 117 11.42 0.38 4.37
C VAL A 117 12.41 0.70 3.25
N GLN A 118 13.58 1.28 3.57
CA GLN A 118 14.58 1.72 2.60
C GLN A 118 15.01 0.61 1.64
N ARG A 119 15.16 -0.63 2.14
CA ARG A 119 15.50 -1.78 1.28
C ARG A 119 14.46 -2.01 0.19
N VAL A 120 13.19 -1.95 0.55
CA VAL A 120 12.06 -2.15 -0.39
C VAL A 120 11.89 -0.91 -1.27
N ALA A 121 12.00 0.28 -0.69
CA ALA A 121 11.91 1.56 -1.40
C ALA A 121 12.96 1.67 -2.51
N GLY A 122 14.21 1.27 -2.26
CA GLY A 122 15.27 1.25 -3.28
C GLY A 122 14.90 0.39 -4.49
N PHE A 123 14.44 -0.85 -4.27
CA PHE A 123 13.99 -1.72 -5.36
C PHE A 123 12.83 -1.13 -6.14
N PHE A 124 11.87 -0.53 -5.43
CA PHE A 124 10.66 0.01 -6.05
C PHE A 124 10.98 1.29 -6.83
N ASN A 125 11.88 2.12 -6.31
CA ASN A 125 12.32 3.34 -7.00
C ASN A 125 13.06 3.02 -8.32
N GLU A 126 13.99 2.07 -8.31
CA GLU A 126 14.66 1.62 -9.54
C GLU A 126 13.67 1.10 -10.60
N ILE A 127 12.70 0.29 -10.16
CA ILE A 127 11.71 -0.30 -11.05
C ILE A 127 10.76 0.77 -11.59
N TRP A 128 10.32 1.68 -10.74
CA TRP A 128 9.43 2.76 -11.13
C TRP A 128 10.10 3.72 -12.09
N SER A 129 11.31 4.16 -11.79
CA SER A 129 12.08 5.07 -12.65
C SER A 129 12.27 4.50 -14.06
N ARG A 130 12.61 3.21 -14.17
CA ARG A 130 12.68 2.53 -15.50
C ARG A 130 11.31 2.41 -16.19
N GLU A 131 10.22 2.30 -15.44
CA GLU A 131 8.87 2.19 -15.99
C GLU A 131 8.36 3.52 -16.56
N ILE A 132 8.82 4.65 -16.00
CA ILE A 132 8.44 6.00 -16.40
C ILE A 132 9.56 6.74 -17.18
N ASP A 133 10.61 6.03 -17.56
CA ASP A 133 11.79 6.59 -18.27
C ASP A 133 12.42 7.80 -17.57
N ALA A 134 12.61 7.68 -16.24
CA ALA A 134 13.20 8.70 -15.39
C ALA A 134 14.48 8.22 -14.70
N SER A 135 15.32 9.15 -14.23
CA SER A 135 16.47 8.81 -13.39
C SER A 135 16.06 8.31 -12.00
N PRO A 136 16.66 7.20 -11.52
CA PRO A 136 16.45 6.75 -10.13
C PRO A 136 16.84 7.79 -9.07
N GLU A 137 17.77 8.69 -9.38
CA GLU A 137 18.24 9.76 -8.48
C GLU A 137 17.13 10.79 -8.20
N SER A 138 16.17 10.93 -9.10
CA SER A 138 15.01 11.83 -8.93
C SER A 138 14.04 11.37 -7.82
N ASN A 139 14.17 10.11 -7.36
CA ASN A 139 13.46 9.54 -6.23
C ASN A 139 11.93 9.73 -6.27
N TYR A 140 11.29 9.25 -7.35
CA TYR A 140 9.83 9.32 -7.54
C TYR A 140 9.04 8.30 -6.72
N VAL A 141 9.72 7.44 -5.94
CA VAL A 141 9.11 6.58 -4.93
C VAL A 141 9.53 7.06 -3.55
N ARG A 142 8.60 7.64 -2.82
CA ARG A 142 8.85 8.23 -1.50
C ARG A 142 8.29 7.35 -0.39
N TYR A 143 8.97 7.33 0.73
CA TYR A 143 8.45 6.74 1.95
C TYR A 143 7.48 7.71 2.64
N CYS A 144 6.34 7.18 3.10
CA CYS A 144 5.34 7.91 3.88
C CYS A 144 5.28 7.28 5.28
N PRO A 145 5.90 7.88 6.32
CA PRO A 145 5.85 7.33 7.67
C PRO A 145 4.42 7.37 8.26
N PRO A 146 4.08 6.49 9.21
CA PRO A 146 2.88 6.65 10.00
C PRO A 146 2.97 7.97 10.80
N GLN A 147 1.84 8.69 10.93
CA GLN A 147 1.82 10.02 11.57
C GLN A 147 2.41 10.03 12.99
N GLU A 148 2.18 8.97 13.75
CA GLU A 148 2.67 8.81 15.14
C GLU A 148 4.17 8.48 15.22
N GLN A 149 4.83 8.22 14.08
CA GLN A 149 6.23 7.81 13.98
C GLN A 149 6.95 8.63 12.90
N ALA A 150 6.60 9.91 12.76
CA ALA A 150 7.12 10.80 11.70
C ALA A 150 8.65 10.84 11.62
N ASP A 151 9.34 10.64 12.74
CA ASP A 151 10.80 10.64 12.83
C ASP A 151 11.44 9.26 12.58
N SER A 152 10.63 8.20 12.40
CA SER A 152 11.15 6.87 12.17
C SER A 152 11.13 6.51 10.68
N ASN A 153 12.31 6.18 10.13
CA ASN A 153 12.46 5.56 8.81
C ASN A 153 12.01 4.09 8.79
N THR A 154 11.14 3.70 9.71
CA THR A 154 10.66 2.34 9.86
C THR A 154 9.15 2.30 9.73
N GLY A 155 8.63 1.33 8.98
CA GLY A 155 7.21 1.00 8.97
C GLY A 155 6.72 0.34 10.27
N ILE A 156 5.53 -0.22 10.24
CA ILE A 156 4.97 -0.96 11.37
C ILE A 156 5.49 -2.41 11.35
N ARG A 157 5.99 -2.85 12.50
CA ARG A 157 6.45 -4.23 12.69
C ARG A 157 5.50 -4.97 13.64
N ILE A 158 4.99 -6.10 13.18
CA ILE A 158 4.12 -6.98 13.95
C ILE A 158 4.91 -8.25 14.27
N ARG A 159 5.12 -8.55 15.55
CA ARG A 159 5.67 -9.82 16.03
C ARG A 159 4.52 -10.67 16.52
N ARG A 160 4.19 -11.76 15.83
CA ARG A 160 2.99 -12.59 16.09
C ARG A 160 2.80 -13.01 17.55
N HIS A 161 3.87 -13.26 18.27
CA HIS A 161 3.84 -13.64 19.69
C HIS A 161 4.37 -12.56 20.63
N GLY A 162 4.52 -11.32 20.13
CA GLY A 162 4.90 -10.17 20.96
C GLY A 162 3.75 -9.71 21.84
N SER A 163 4.05 -9.12 22.99
CA SER A 163 3.04 -8.55 23.89
C SER A 163 2.23 -7.42 23.27
N ASP A 164 2.77 -6.78 22.22
CA ASP A 164 2.16 -5.67 21.46
C ASP A 164 1.54 -6.11 20.12
N ALA A 165 1.52 -7.42 19.82
CA ALA A 165 1.12 -7.97 18.51
C ALA A 165 -0.25 -7.46 18.05
N GLU A 166 -1.25 -7.49 18.94
CA GLU A 166 -2.60 -7.04 18.61
C GLU A 166 -2.65 -5.52 18.38
N THR A 167 -1.98 -4.75 19.21
CA THR A 167 -1.86 -3.29 19.04
C THR A 167 -1.23 -2.95 17.71
N GLN A 168 -0.12 -3.59 17.33
CA GLN A 168 0.54 -3.36 16.06
C GLN A 168 -0.31 -3.80 14.86
N LEU A 169 -1.08 -4.87 15.00
CA LEU A 169 -2.02 -5.31 13.96
C LEU A 169 -3.13 -4.27 13.73
N HIS A 170 -3.68 -3.71 14.81
CA HIS A 170 -4.65 -2.62 14.75
C HIS A 170 -4.06 -1.36 14.11
N ASN A 171 -2.86 -0.96 14.52
CA ASN A 171 -2.16 0.21 13.98
C ASN A 171 -1.89 0.03 12.47
N ALA A 172 -1.43 -1.15 12.05
CA ALA A 172 -1.20 -1.44 10.64
C ALA A 172 -2.50 -1.41 9.81
N SER A 173 -3.58 -1.99 10.31
CA SER A 173 -4.88 -1.95 9.65
C SER A 173 -5.41 -0.53 9.52
N HIS A 174 -5.34 0.27 10.59
CA HIS A 174 -5.72 1.67 10.59
C HIS A 174 -4.91 2.46 9.57
N TRP A 175 -3.59 2.35 9.60
CA TRP A 175 -2.71 3.06 8.67
C TRP A 175 -2.95 2.67 7.22
N MET A 176 -3.02 1.38 6.91
CA MET A 176 -3.24 0.88 5.55
C MET A 176 -4.62 1.23 4.99
N SER A 177 -5.64 1.37 5.84
CA SER A 177 -7.00 1.70 5.41
C SER A 177 -7.12 3.13 4.87
N TYR A 178 -6.14 4.00 5.11
CA TYR A 178 -6.04 5.29 4.44
C TYR A 178 -6.07 5.14 2.91
N ALA A 179 -5.43 4.12 2.36
CA ALA A 179 -5.48 3.83 0.92
C ALA A 179 -6.92 3.64 0.39
N ALA A 180 -7.86 3.27 1.24
CA ALA A 180 -9.25 3.02 0.88
C ALA A 180 -10.17 4.24 1.03
N LYS A 181 -9.65 5.43 1.41
CA LYS A 181 -10.46 6.65 1.56
C LYS A 181 -11.19 7.01 0.27
N VAL A 182 -12.48 7.33 0.41
CA VAL A 182 -13.37 7.63 -0.73
C VAL A 182 -12.99 8.97 -1.38
N ASN A 183 -12.79 10.01 -0.56
CA ASN A 183 -12.56 11.38 -1.03
C ASN A 183 -11.28 11.54 -1.87
N GLU A 184 -10.33 10.63 -1.75
CA GLU A 184 -9.08 10.65 -2.53
C GLU A 184 -9.20 10.03 -3.93
N LYS A 185 -10.39 9.49 -4.29
CA LYS A 185 -10.62 8.74 -5.53
C LYS A 185 -11.52 9.46 -6.55
N GLU A 186 -11.93 10.69 -6.26
CA GLU A 186 -12.95 11.44 -7.01
C GLU A 186 -12.62 11.59 -8.50
N LYS A 187 -11.36 11.86 -8.85
CA LYS A 187 -10.91 12.03 -10.25
C LYS A 187 -10.42 10.72 -10.90
N THR A 188 -10.74 9.56 -10.33
CA THR A 188 -10.37 8.30 -11.00
C THR A 188 -11.17 8.14 -12.29
N PRO A 189 -10.53 7.99 -13.46
CA PRO A 189 -11.23 7.86 -14.74
C PRO A 189 -12.17 6.65 -14.76
N GLU A 190 -13.26 6.77 -15.50
CA GLU A 190 -14.21 5.67 -15.68
C GLU A 190 -13.49 4.43 -16.26
N GLY A 191 -13.84 3.24 -15.75
CA GLY A 191 -13.19 1.99 -16.12
C GLY A 191 -11.81 1.77 -15.48
N CYS A 192 -11.20 2.78 -14.87
CA CYS A 192 -9.92 2.65 -14.22
C CYS A 192 -10.06 2.05 -12.81
N ARG A 193 -9.19 1.12 -12.45
CA ARG A 193 -9.19 0.52 -11.10
C ARG A 193 -8.64 1.53 -10.08
N MET A 194 -9.35 1.69 -8.98
CA MET A 194 -8.88 2.50 -7.84
C MET A 194 -7.86 1.76 -6.98
N PHE A 195 -7.91 0.43 -6.99
CA PHE A 195 -7.11 -0.43 -6.12
C PHE A 195 -6.53 -1.61 -6.88
N GLY A 196 -5.39 -2.10 -6.41
CA GLY A 196 -4.85 -3.38 -6.82
C GLY A 196 -4.24 -4.14 -5.65
N PHE A 197 -4.37 -5.46 -5.73
CA PHE A 197 -3.98 -6.37 -4.67
C PHE A 197 -3.24 -7.56 -5.29
N THR A 198 -2.12 -7.97 -4.69
CA THR A 198 -1.52 -9.25 -5.07
C THR A 198 -2.43 -10.41 -4.64
N GLN A 199 -2.41 -11.48 -5.40
CA GLN A 199 -3.21 -12.67 -5.06
C GLN A 199 -2.62 -13.38 -3.83
N ILE A 200 -3.49 -13.71 -2.89
CA ILE A 200 -3.19 -14.67 -1.83
C ILE A 200 -3.20 -16.06 -2.48
N PRO A 201 -2.15 -16.89 -2.32
CA PRO A 201 -2.17 -18.26 -2.82
C PRO A 201 -3.39 -19.01 -2.29
N LYS A 202 -4.00 -19.83 -3.15
CA LYS A 202 -5.02 -20.76 -2.68
C LYS A 202 -4.34 -21.82 -1.83
N ALA A 203 -4.96 -22.16 -0.69
CA ALA A 203 -4.56 -23.29 0.13
C ALA A 203 -4.75 -24.60 -0.64
#